data_f1d16bb2b4503d2b8cd3380c7fdda039
#
_entry.id   f1d16bb2b4503d2b8cd3380c7fdda039
#
_cell.length_a   1.000
_cell.length_b   1.000
_cell.length_c   1.000
_cell.angle_alpha   90.00
_cell.angle_beta   90.00
_cell.angle_gamma   90.00
#
_symmetry.space_group_name_H-M   'P 1'
#
loop_
_entity.id
_entity.type
_entity.pdbx_description
1 polymer ?
#
loop_
_entity_poly.entity_id
_entity_poly.type
_entity_poly.pdbx_seq_one_letter_code
_entity_poly.pdbx_strand_id
1 'polypeptide(L)' 'MIPLKAIHDEETDCDECGEHLNLGVYESGGGFYVGFWCPNCGPYSRESRYFEKRAYAEKRLQWMVGAL' A
#
# COMPACT_ATOMS: atom_id res chain seq x y z
N MET A 1 6.49 -21.75 -11.65
CA MET A 1 6.59 -21.32 -10.30
C MET A 1 6.12 -19.91 -10.15
N ILE A 2 5.47 -19.63 -9.10
CA ILE A 2 4.82 -18.38 -8.95
C ILE A 2 5.75 -17.33 -8.40
N PRO A 3 5.87 -16.24 -9.08
CA PRO A 3 6.72 -15.17 -8.58
C PRO A 3 6.05 -14.46 -7.43
N LEU A 4 6.64 -14.61 -6.30
CA LEU A 4 6.07 -14.00 -5.11
C LEU A 4 6.04 -12.50 -5.21
N LYS A 5 6.95 -11.93 -5.95
CA LYS A 5 6.96 -10.49 -6.04
C LYS A 5 5.72 -9.93 -6.70
N ALA A 6 5.00 -10.75 -7.40
CA ALA A 6 3.76 -10.28 -7.99
C ALA A 6 2.77 -9.89 -6.93
N ILE A 7 2.97 -10.36 -5.71
CA ILE A 7 2.07 -10.06 -4.62
C ILE A 7 2.38 -8.72 -3.99
N HIS A 8 3.62 -8.29 -4.11
CA HIS A 8 4.08 -7.07 -3.47
C HIS A 8 4.58 -6.07 -4.46
N ASP A 9 3.81 -5.83 -5.51
CA ASP A 9 4.15 -4.77 -6.43
C ASP A 9 4.12 -3.46 -5.68
N GLU A 10 5.15 -2.66 -5.87
CA GLU A 10 5.22 -1.36 -5.23
C GLU A 10 4.48 -0.30 -5.98
N GLU A 11 4.03 -0.60 -7.18
CA GLU A 11 3.39 0.35 -8.04
C GLU A 11 2.23 -0.28 -8.75
N THR A 12 1.22 0.52 -8.99
CA THR A 12 0.08 0.07 -9.75
C THR A 12 -0.55 1.31 -10.39
N ASP A 13 -1.46 1.10 -11.32
CA ASP A 13 -2.16 2.20 -11.94
C ASP A 13 -3.62 2.15 -11.51
N CYS A 14 -4.19 3.32 -11.28
CA CYS A 14 -5.59 3.40 -10.94
C CYS A 14 -6.43 2.98 -12.12
N ASP A 15 -7.35 2.05 -11.90
CA ASP A 15 -8.19 1.54 -12.96
C ASP A 15 -9.12 2.60 -13.52
N GLU A 16 -9.43 3.60 -12.73
CA GLU A 16 -10.44 4.57 -13.12
C GLU A 16 -9.88 5.77 -13.81
N CYS A 17 -8.76 6.28 -13.34
CA CYS A 17 -8.20 7.48 -13.93
C CYS A 17 -6.84 7.29 -14.54
N GLY A 18 -6.26 6.10 -14.40
CA GLY A 18 -4.96 5.80 -14.97
C GLY A 18 -3.79 6.41 -14.24
N GLU A 19 -4.03 6.99 -13.07
CA GLU A 19 -2.97 7.63 -12.31
C GLU A 19 -2.02 6.57 -11.77
N HIS A 20 -0.72 6.86 -11.82
CA HIS A 20 0.28 5.95 -11.30
C HIS A 20 0.30 6.05 -9.77
N LEU A 21 0.22 4.91 -9.11
CA LEU A 21 0.12 4.88 -7.65
C LEU A 21 1.32 4.16 -7.07
N ASN A 22 1.76 4.64 -5.91
CA ASN A 22 2.86 4.02 -5.19
C ASN A 22 2.38 3.52 -3.85
N LEU A 23 2.97 2.42 -3.39
CA LEU A 23 2.66 1.88 -2.09
C LEU A 23 3.12 2.86 -1.01
N GLY A 24 2.28 3.07 -0.03
CA GLY A 24 2.60 4.00 1.05
C GLY A 24 1.79 3.71 2.30
N VAL A 25 2.01 4.54 3.31
CA VAL A 25 1.31 4.43 4.57
C VAL A 25 0.24 5.51 4.61
N TYR A 26 -0.97 5.10 4.94
CA TYR A 26 -2.11 6.01 4.99
C TYR A 26 -2.90 5.76 6.26
N GLU A 27 -3.72 6.73 6.62
CA GLU A 27 -4.54 6.65 7.83
C GLU A 27 -6.01 6.65 7.45
N SER A 28 -6.78 5.85 8.20
CA SER A 28 -8.23 5.91 8.06
C SER A 28 -8.82 5.63 9.44
N GLY A 29 -10.14 5.49 9.51
CA GLY A 29 -10.80 5.33 10.80
C GLY A 29 -10.32 4.13 11.59
N GLY A 30 -9.82 3.11 10.93
CA GLY A 30 -9.33 1.90 11.61
C GLY A 30 -7.88 1.96 12.05
N GLY A 31 -7.17 3.03 11.71
CA GLY A 31 -5.77 3.16 12.06
C GLY A 31 -4.92 3.43 10.84
N PHE A 32 -3.65 3.03 10.93
CA PHE A 32 -2.70 3.22 9.83
C PHE A 32 -2.56 1.92 9.07
N TYR A 33 -2.37 2.04 7.77
CA TYR A 33 -2.24 0.85 6.93
C TYR A 33 -1.31 1.13 5.75
N VAL A 34 -0.84 0.04 5.14
CA VAL A 34 -0.05 0.12 3.93
C VAL A 34 -0.98 -0.18 2.77
N GLY A 35 -0.95 0.65 1.75
CA GLY A 35 -1.79 0.45 0.60
C GLY A 35 -1.53 1.48 -0.47
N PHE A 36 -2.46 1.54 -1.43
CA PHE A 36 -2.38 2.48 -2.53
C PHE A 36 -3.45 3.54 -2.38
N TRP A 37 -3.11 4.74 -2.80
CA TRP A 37 -4.00 5.88 -2.71
C TRP A 37 -3.94 6.63 -4.03
N CYS A 38 -5.09 6.92 -4.60
CA CYS A 38 -5.16 7.69 -5.82
C CYS A 38 -5.49 9.13 -5.48
N PRO A 39 -4.67 10.10 -5.90
CA PRO A 39 -4.96 11.50 -5.57
C PRO A 39 -6.27 12.00 -6.17
N ASN A 40 -6.75 11.35 -7.21
CA ASN A 40 -8.00 11.77 -7.84
C ASN A 40 -9.20 11.02 -7.33
N CYS A 41 -9.02 9.75 -6.99
CA CYS A 41 -10.14 8.88 -6.64
C CYS A 41 -10.21 8.55 -5.15
N GLY A 42 -9.11 8.76 -4.43
CA GLY A 42 -9.07 8.43 -3.01
C GLY A 42 -8.46 7.06 -2.76
N PRO A 43 -8.82 6.43 -1.66
CA PRO A 43 -8.21 5.12 -1.33
C PRO A 43 -8.45 4.12 -2.43
N TYR A 44 -7.38 3.50 -2.88
CA TYR A 44 -7.46 2.53 -3.95
C TYR A 44 -7.51 1.10 -3.42
N SER A 45 -6.55 0.76 -2.56
CA SER A 45 -6.56 -0.58 -1.97
C SER A 45 -5.79 -0.57 -0.66
N ARG A 46 -6.07 -1.57 0.16
CA ARG A 46 -5.38 -1.77 1.41
C ARG A 46 -4.61 -3.08 1.31
N GLU A 47 -3.30 -2.98 1.47
CA GLU A 47 -2.42 -4.13 1.30
C GLU A 47 -1.98 -4.73 2.62
N SER A 48 -2.29 -4.08 3.75
CA SER A 48 -1.96 -4.61 5.05
C SER A 48 -3.14 -4.44 5.98
N ARG A 49 -3.03 -5.02 7.17
CA ARG A 49 -4.03 -4.78 8.20
C ARG A 49 -3.82 -3.38 8.77
N TYR A 50 -4.74 -2.97 9.63
CA TYR A 50 -4.60 -1.69 10.31
C TYR A 50 -3.66 -1.82 11.49
N PHE A 51 -2.87 -0.79 11.71
CA PHE A 51 -1.95 -0.71 12.84
C PHE A 51 -2.34 0.49 13.68
N GLU A 52 -2.10 0.36 14.99
CA GLU A 52 -2.41 1.45 15.89
C GLU A 52 -1.53 2.66 15.69
N LYS A 53 -0.30 2.45 15.27
CA LYS A 53 0.68 3.52 15.16
C LYS A 53 1.26 3.55 13.78
N ARG A 54 1.56 4.76 13.33
CA ARG A 54 2.16 4.94 12.02
C ARG A 54 3.49 4.18 11.91
N ALA A 55 4.27 4.16 13.00
CA ALA A 55 5.57 3.49 12.95
C ALA A 55 5.43 2.01 12.62
N TYR A 56 4.38 1.37 13.10
CA TYR A 56 4.17 -0.03 12.79
C TYR A 56 3.84 -0.23 11.33
N ALA A 57 3.02 0.66 10.77
CA ALA A 57 2.69 0.57 9.35
C ALA A 57 3.92 0.84 8.50
N GLU A 58 4.76 1.79 8.93
CA GLU A 58 5.98 2.08 8.17
C GLU A 58 6.94 0.90 8.19
N LYS A 59 7.00 0.20 9.30
CA LYS A 59 7.82 -1.01 9.35
C LYS A 59 7.29 -2.07 8.39
N ARG A 60 5.98 -2.20 8.32
CA ARG A 60 5.38 -3.15 7.40
C ARG A 60 5.69 -2.75 5.96
N LEU A 61 5.59 -1.47 5.66
CA LEU A 61 5.91 -1.00 4.32
C LEU A 61 7.35 -1.34 3.95
N GLN A 62 8.28 -1.07 4.85
CA GLN A 62 9.67 -1.40 4.59
C GLN A 62 9.85 -2.88 4.37
N TRP A 63 9.16 -3.69 5.15
CA TRP A 63 9.25 -5.13 4.99
C TRP A 63 8.74 -5.55 3.62
N MET A 64 7.64 -4.95 3.17
CA MET A 64 7.05 -5.34 1.91
C MET A 64 7.89 -4.95 0.71
N VAL A 65 8.51 -3.77 0.75
CA VAL A 65 9.27 -3.30 -0.40
C VAL A 65 10.74 -3.62 -0.30
N GLY A 66 11.24 -3.84 0.90
CA GLY A 66 12.66 -4.06 1.10
C GLY A 66 13.00 -5.45 1.56
N ALA A 67 12.06 -6.36 1.54
CA ALA A 67 12.29 -7.69 2.10
C ALA A 67 13.09 -8.59 1.17
N LEU A 68 13.69 -8.04 0.19
CA LEU A 68 14.47 -8.86 -0.75
C LEU A 68 15.95 -8.91 -0.37
#